data_a50db0b3ce21bb7220404259c463dd7f
#
_entry.id   a50db0b3ce21bb7220404259c463dd7f
#
_cell.length_a   1.000
_cell.length_b   1.000
_cell.length_c   1.000
_cell.angle_alpha   90.00
_cell.angle_beta   90.00
_cell.angle_gamma   90.00
#
_symmetry.space_group_name_H-M   'P 1'
#
loop_
_entity.id
_entity.type
_entity.pdbx_description
1 polymer ?
#
loop_
_entity_poly.entity_id
_entity_poly.type
_entity_poly.pdbx_seq_one_letter_code
_entity_poly.pdbx_strand_id
1 'polypeptide(L)'
;MLRLHFLQRLTVFQGLLLYNLVNSFEMPKLDIERFERDDDSPVYMEIDEDHMKCRRSKNTYMRMVSIHRGIEEICRDRNKLIDKHTIMFPASVSLEEVSEYVLNYLEKRYNMDKKKLIVNSDGGIWIDSFAGELRIYNPIHIYDKFHLVKAIVEISKKDKGISKNLYRWLEKDNFAELENFYENFKEKENVSQRRKEQMKMLLNQYEKIRRIYTEEDYIGSRTEALVSHECSRFLSSRPKAFSRRKIKARALYHTFFANYGKNREKAYELYFSGKRTSSLEKVIEMERLPEIVNETGKSTNIPYLRGGECPIREVLKEISQSKIF
;
A
#
# COMPACT_ATOMS: atom_id res chain seq x y z
N MET A 1 -16.03 27.11 -20.37
CA MET A 1 -15.10 26.59 -21.38
C MET A 1 -13.72 26.24 -20.84
N LEU A 2 -13.03 27.09 -20.09
CA LEU A 2 -11.70 26.80 -19.50
C LEU A 2 -11.63 25.54 -18.61
N ARG A 3 -12.69 25.23 -17.85
CA ARG A 3 -12.73 24.05 -16.94
C ARG A 3 -12.80 22.71 -17.67
N LEU A 4 -13.45 22.62 -18.83
CA LEU A 4 -13.50 21.40 -19.63
C LEU A 4 -12.17 21.15 -20.35
N HIS A 5 -11.50 22.17 -20.83
CA HIS A 5 -10.16 22.07 -21.42
C HIS A 5 -9.10 21.58 -20.43
N PHE A 6 -9.21 22.02 -19.18
CA PHE A 6 -8.31 21.59 -18.11
C PHE A 6 -8.51 20.11 -17.75
N LEU A 7 -9.77 19.63 -17.72
CA LEU A 7 -10.09 18.23 -17.44
C LEU A 7 -9.66 17.28 -18.57
N GLN A 8 -9.75 17.71 -19.83
CA GLN A 8 -9.26 16.92 -20.97
C GLN A 8 -7.73 16.86 -21.00
N ARG A 9 -7.04 17.94 -20.71
CA ARG A 9 -5.58 17.95 -20.52
C ARG A 9 -5.13 17.01 -19.39
N LEU A 10 -5.88 16.92 -18.29
CA LEU A 10 -5.61 16.00 -17.19
C LEU A 10 -5.67 14.51 -17.60
N THR A 11 -6.55 14.12 -18.52
CA THR A 11 -6.66 12.71 -18.99
C THR A 11 -5.52 12.31 -19.92
N VAL A 12 -5.09 13.18 -20.81
CA VAL A 12 -3.89 12.95 -21.64
C VAL A 12 -2.63 12.93 -20.77
N PHE A 13 -2.55 13.85 -19.82
CA PHE A 13 -1.48 13.90 -18.82
C PHE A 13 -1.43 12.65 -17.95
N GLN A 14 -2.58 12.06 -17.58
CA GLN A 14 -2.63 10.79 -16.84
C GLN A 14 -2.02 9.62 -17.64
N GLY A 15 -2.28 9.57 -18.93
CA GLY A 15 -1.69 8.56 -19.82
C GLY A 15 -0.18 8.71 -19.96
N LEU A 16 0.29 9.94 -20.13
CA LEU A 16 1.72 10.26 -20.24
C LEU A 16 2.46 10.10 -18.91
N LEU A 17 1.83 10.51 -17.81
CA LEU A 17 2.34 10.29 -16.46
C LEU A 17 2.55 8.81 -16.19
N LEU A 18 1.54 7.98 -16.47
CA LEU A 18 1.64 6.53 -16.34
C LEU A 18 2.75 5.97 -17.25
N TYR A 19 2.96 6.52 -18.43
CA TYR A 19 4.02 6.10 -19.34
C TYR A 19 5.42 6.45 -18.80
N ASN A 20 5.62 7.61 -18.24
CA ASN A 20 6.91 8.07 -17.70
C ASN A 20 7.21 7.46 -16.33
N LEU A 21 6.19 7.25 -15.48
CA LEU A 21 6.27 6.49 -14.23
C LEU A 21 6.67 5.02 -14.42
N VAL A 22 6.51 4.53 -15.64
CA VAL A 22 6.74 3.13 -16.00
C VAL A 22 8.20 2.73 -15.89
N ASN A 23 9.15 3.64 -15.94
CA ASN A 23 10.56 3.30 -16.11
C ASN A 23 11.40 3.37 -14.83
N SER A 24 10.99 4.12 -13.83
CA SER A 24 11.67 4.18 -12.53
C SER A 24 10.64 4.34 -11.42
N PHE A 25 10.67 3.47 -10.43
CA PHE A 25 10.01 3.73 -9.16
C PHE A 25 10.98 4.59 -8.35
N GLU A 26 10.53 5.74 -7.94
CA GLU A 26 11.22 6.59 -6.97
C GLU A 26 10.20 6.87 -5.86
N MET A 27 10.65 6.86 -4.62
CA MET A 27 9.78 7.24 -3.50
C MET A 27 9.29 8.66 -3.73
N PRO A 28 8.00 8.94 -3.52
CA PRO A 28 7.43 10.24 -3.80
C PRO A 28 8.07 11.32 -2.91
N LYS A 29 8.50 12.41 -3.49
CA LYS A 29 8.88 13.60 -2.73
C LYS A 29 7.59 14.25 -2.25
N LEU A 30 7.38 14.26 -0.95
CA LEU A 30 6.23 14.89 -0.33
C LEU A 30 6.64 16.17 0.36
N ASP A 31 5.80 17.17 0.25
CA ASP A 31 5.85 18.34 1.11
C ASP A 31 5.24 17.93 2.46
N ILE A 32 6.10 17.75 3.45
CA ILE A 32 5.74 17.25 4.77
C ILE A 32 5.74 18.42 5.74
N GLU A 33 4.55 18.89 6.05
CA GLU A 33 4.34 19.87 7.10
C GLU A 33 4.20 19.16 8.45
N ARG A 34 4.59 19.84 9.55
CA ARG A 34 4.41 19.31 10.90
C ARG A 34 2.91 19.21 11.22
N PHE A 35 2.53 18.16 11.92
CA PHE A 35 1.14 17.95 12.33
C PHE A 35 0.77 18.96 13.43
N GLU A 36 -0.25 19.78 13.19
CA GLU A 36 -0.64 20.89 14.07
C GLU A 36 -1.09 20.45 15.47
N ARG A 37 -1.74 19.25 15.57
CA ARG A 37 -2.20 18.65 16.83
C ARG A 37 -1.21 17.61 17.33
N ASP A 38 0.05 17.99 17.42
CA ASP A 38 1.10 17.08 17.82
C ASP A 38 1.18 16.93 19.35
N ASP A 39 0.28 16.13 19.91
CA ASP A 39 0.25 15.70 21.31
C ASP A 39 1.11 14.44 21.54
N ASP A 40 1.14 13.94 22.77
CA ASP A 40 1.95 12.75 23.15
C ASP A 40 1.28 11.41 22.77
N SER A 41 0.12 11.42 22.07
CA SER A 41 -0.54 10.18 21.66
C SER A 41 0.30 9.38 20.66
N PRO A 42 0.14 8.05 20.63
CA PRO A 42 0.92 7.17 19.76
C PRO A 42 0.78 7.47 18.27
N VAL A 43 1.79 7.08 17.51
CA VAL A 43 1.73 6.95 16.06
C VAL A 43 1.49 5.47 15.72
N TYR A 44 0.54 5.21 14.87
CA TYR A 44 0.18 3.86 14.42
C TYR A 44 0.69 3.64 13.00
N MET A 45 1.17 2.43 12.75
CA MET A 45 1.65 1.99 11.45
C MET A 45 1.03 0.65 11.09
N GLU A 46 0.29 0.61 10.01
CA GLU A 46 -0.33 -0.61 9.47
C GLU A 46 0.50 -1.11 8.29
N ILE A 47 0.97 -2.35 8.35
CA ILE A 47 1.88 -2.92 7.34
C ILE A 47 1.34 -4.24 6.84
N ASP A 48 1.25 -4.38 5.50
CA ASP A 48 0.79 -5.61 4.87
C ASP A 48 1.18 -5.64 3.38
N GLU A 49 0.89 -6.75 2.71
CA GLU A 49 1.13 -6.93 1.29
C GLU A 49 -0.05 -7.57 0.55
N ASP A 50 -0.21 -7.24 -0.71
CA ASP A 50 -1.19 -7.85 -1.62
C ASP A 50 -0.51 -8.62 -2.74
N HIS A 51 -0.99 -9.82 -2.99
CA HIS A 51 -0.47 -10.70 -4.03
C HIS A 51 -0.95 -10.29 -5.42
N MET A 52 -0.02 -10.02 -6.32
CA MET A 52 -0.32 -9.59 -7.68
C MET A 52 0.10 -10.62 -8.72
N LYS A 53 -0.79 -10.91 -9.65
CA LYS A 53 -0.46 -11.72 -10.83
C LYS A 53 0.33 -10.89 -11.85
N CYS A 54 1.46 -11.43 -12.28
CA CYS A 54 2.28 -10.83 -13.32
C CYS A 54 2.09 -11.53 -14.66
N ARG A 55 2.05 -10.73 -15.73
CA ARG A 55 2.01 -11.23 -17.10
C ARG A 55 3.39 -11.76 -17.48
N ARG A 56 3.50 -13.02 -17.93
CA ARG A 56 4.75 -13.66 -18.40
C ARG A 56 5.91 -13.66 -17.38
N SER A 57 5.60 -13.58 -16.08
CA SER A 57 6.61 -13.65 -15.03
C SER A 57 6.01 -14.22 -13.74
N LYS A 58 6.88 -14.55 -12.76
CA LYS A 58 6.44 -14.93 -11.42
C LYS A 58 5.59 -13.84 -10.79
N ASN A 59 4.57 -14.23 -10.02
CA ASN A 59 3.79 -13.31 -9.21
C ASN A 59 4.68 -12.46 -8.33
N THR A 60 4.20 -11.30 -7.95
CA THR A 60 4.89 -10.35 -7.07
C THR A 60 3.93 -9.83 -6.03
N TYR A 61 4.45 -9.00 -5.14
CA TYR A 61 3.70 -8.39 -4.06
C TYR A 61 3.69 -6.88 -4.21
N MET A 62 2.58 -6.27 -3.87
CA MET A 62 2.49 -4.84 -3.57
C MET A 62 2.48 -4.70 -2.06
N ARG A 63 3.50 -4.08 -1.52
CA ARG A 63 3.64 -3.79 -0.09
C ARG A 63 3.01 -2.45 0.22
N MET A 64 2.43 -2.35 1.39
CA MET A 64 1.78 -1.14 1.88
C MET A 64 2.25 -0.83 3.29
N VAL A 65 2.57 0.43 3.53
CA VAL A 65 2.78 1.00 4.86
C VAL A 65 1.83 2.18 4.99
N SER A 66 0.99 2.19 6.00
CA SER A 66 0.06 3.27 6.29
C SER A 66 0.28 3.79 7.70
N ILE A 67 0.54 5.08 7.85
CA ILE A 67 0.83 5.77 9.10
C ILE A 67 -0.37 6.64 9.46
N HIS A 68 -0.76 6.66 10.74
CA HIS A 68 -1.86 7.50 11.21
C HIS A 68 -1.76 7.81 12.71
N ARG A 69 -2.57 8.77 13.18
CA ARG A 69 -2.60 9.25 14.58
C ARG A 69 -3.78 8.69 15.38
N GLY A 70 -4.42 7.65 14.91
CA GLY A 70 -5.58 7.06 15.57
C GLY A 70 -6.83 7.08 14.70
N ILE A 71 -7.98 7.00 15.36
CA ILE A 71 -9.29 6.79 14.73
C ILE A 71 -10.24 7.87 15.25
N GLU A 72 -10.98 8.47 14.32
CA GLU A 72 -12.07 9.39 14.59
C GLU A 72 -13.38 8.77 14.10
N GLU A 73 -14.40 8.73 14.97
CA GLU A 73 -15.75 8.32 14.58
C GLU A 73 -16.43 9.48 13.86
N ILE A 74 -16.82 9.26 12.60
CA ILE A 74 -17.53 10.27 11.81
C ILE A 74 -19.05 10.15 12.06
N CYS A 75 -19.54 8.92 12.13
CA CYS A 75 -20.91 8.59 12.44
C CYS A 75 -20.96 7.12 12.86
N ARG A 76 -22.15 6.65 13.35
CA ARG A 76 -22.33 5.27 13.79
C ARG A 76 -21.77 4.29 12.74
N ASP A 77 -20.90 3.41 13.19
CA ASP A 77 -20.22 2.37 12.40
C ASP A 77 -19.29 2.86 11.28
N ARG A 78 -18.97 4.18 11.25
CA ARG A 78 -18.06 4.73 10.26
C ARG A 78 -16.92 5.54 10.89
N ASN A 79 -15.73 4.99 10.77
CA ASN A 79 -14.51 5.57 11.31
C ASN A 79 -13.59 6.09 10.19
N LYS A 80 -12.81 7.10 10.51
CA LYS A 80 -11.75 7.67 9.66
C LYS A 80 -10.43 7.63 10.42
N LEU A 81 -9.34 7.36 9.71
CA LEU A 81 -8.00 7.50 10.26
C LEU A 81 -7.60 8.97 10.31
N ILE A 82 -7.07 9.39 11.46
CA ILE A 82 -6.58 10.75 11.68
C ILE A 82 -5.19 10.87 11.07
N ASP A 83 -4.94 11.91 10.28
CA ASP A 83 -3.65 12.20 9.65
C ASP A 83 -3.03 11.00 8.93
N LYS A 84 -3.86 10.30 8.12
CA LYS A 84 -3.43 9.12 7.40
C LYS A 84 -2.45 9.45 6.28
N HIS A 85 -1.32 8.74 6.26
CA HIS A 85 -0.36 8.72 5.17
C HIS A 85 -0.06 7.30 4.74
N THR A 86 -0.27 6.98 3.47
CA THR A 86 -0.10 5.62 2.93
C THR A 86 0.92 5.60 1.81
N ILE A 87 1.81 4.61 1.84
CA ILE A 87 2.81 4.35 0.81
C ILE A 87 2.59 2.95 0.27
N MET A 88 2.59 2.83 -1.06
CA MET A 88 2.57 1.54 -1.75
C MET A 88 3.81 1.40 -2.61
N PHE A 89 4.45 0.26 -2.53
CA PHE A 89 5.67 -0.03 -3.29
C PHE A 89 5.74 -1.52 -3.67
N PRO A 90 6.30 -1.84 -4.85
CA PRO A 90 6.48 -3.22 -5.26
C PRO A 90 7.59 -3.88 -4.44
N ALA A 91 7.52 -5.19 -4.24
CA ALA A 91 8.51 -5.96 -3.49
C ALA A 91 9.95 -5.86 -4.03
N SER A 92 10.13 -5.30 -5.22
CA SER A 92 11.46 -5.06 -5.81
C SER A 92 12.13 -3.76 -5.34
N VAL A 93 11.44 -2.93 -4.57
CA VAL A 93 12.03 -1.74 -3.92
C VAL A 93 12.75 -2.20 -2.67
N SER A 94 13.93 -1.65 -2.39
CA SER A 94 14.70 -2.01 -1.20
C SER A 94 13.98 -1.56 0.08
N LEU A 95 14.11 -2.33 1.15
CA LEU A 95 13.53 -1.95 2.43
C LEU A 95 14.24 -0.73 3.02
N GLU A 96 15.52 -0.58 2.74
CA GLU A 96 16.32 0.58 3.14
C GLU A 96 15.74 1.88 2.55
N GLU A 97 15.43 1.92 1.25
CA GLU A 97 14.81 3.08 0.60
C GLU A 97 13.45 3.44 1.22
N VAL A 98 12.66 2.41 1.57
CA VAL A 98 11.34 2.63 2.18
C VAL A 98 11.47 3.06 3.63
N SER A 99 12.38 2.47 4.40
CA SER A 99 12.60 2.84 5.81
C SER A 99 13.17 4.26 5.92
N GLU A 100 14.11 4.65 5.08
CA GLU A 100 14.61 6.03 5.01
C GLU A 100 13.47 7.03 4.75
N TYR A 101 12.60 6.71 3.80
CA TYR A 101 11.42 7.53 3.52
C TYR A 101 10.49 7.64 4.74
N VAL A 102 10.20 6.52 5.39
CA VAL A 102 9.30 6.47 6.57
C VAL A 102 9.91 7.20 7.76
N LEU A 103 11.19 7.01 8.03
CA LEU A 103 11.91 7.74 9.08
C LEU A 103 11.85 9.25 8.85
N ASN A 104 12.17 9.70 7.64
CA ASN A 104 12.10 11.11 7.26
C ASN A 104 10.67 11.67 7.37
N TYR A 105 9.64 10.87 7.03
CA TYR A 105 8.25 11.25 7.23
C TYR A 105 7.91 11.43 8.71
N LEU A 106 8.26 10.45 9.56
CA LEU A 106 7.98 10.47 10.98
C LEU A 106 8.65 11.68 11.66
N GLU A 107 9.92 11.92 11.37
CA GLU A 107 10.69 13.03 11.94
C GLU A 107 10.14 14.41 11.56
N LYS A 108 9.78 14.57 10.28
CA LYS A 108 9.24 15.86 9.80
C LYS A 108 7.80 16.09 10.24
N ARG A 109 6.99 15.01 10.27
CA ARG A 109 5.57 15.14 10.56
C ARG A 109 5.29 15.24 12.04
N TYR A 110 5.99 14.47 12.87
CA TYR A 110 5.73 14.32 14.29
C TYR A 110 6.97 14.60 15.15
N ASN A 111 6.74 14.93 16.42
CA ASN A 111 7.80 14.90 17.42
C ASN A 111 7.85 13.51 18.05
N MET A 112 8.72 12.65 17.52
CA MET A 112 8.79 11.24 17.92
C MET A 112 9.47 10.98 19.27
N ASP A 113 10.14 11.97 19.87
CA ASP A 113 10.92 11.77 21.10
C ASP A 113 10.09 11.26 22.29
N LYS A 114 8.80 11.58 22.33
CA LYS A 114 7.88 11.21 23.41
C LYS A 114 6.77 10.26 22.97
N LYS A 115 6.80 9.78 21.73
CA LYS A 115 5.70 9.01 21.16
C LYS A 115 6.04 7.53 21.07
N LYS A 116 5.08 6.70 21.37
CA LYS A 116 5.13 5.29 21.01
C LYS A 116 4.87 5.13 19.50
N LEU A 117 5.62 4.25 18.86
CA LEU A 117 5.34 3.78 17.51
C LEU A 117 4.72 2.38 17.61
N ILE A 118 3.44 2.24 17.30
CA ILE A 118 2.71 0.97 17.32
C ILE A 118 2.61 0.45 15.90
N VAL A 119 3.13 -0.76 15.67
CA VAL A 119 3.17 -1.41 14.35
C VAL A 119 2.24 -2.60 14.34
N ASN A 120 1.21 -2.57 13.51
CA ASN A 120 0.27 -3.67 13.28
C ASN A 120 0.60 -4.40 11.98
N SER A 121 0.70 -5.73 12.02
CA SER A 121 0.97 -6.54 10.82
C SER A 121 0.65 -8.02 11.01
N ASP A 122 0.70 -8.79 9.91
CA ASP A 122 0.57 -10.26 9.92
C ASP A 122 1.87 -11.00 10.33
N GLY A 123 2.95 -10.28 10.64
CA GLY A 123 4.23 -10.86 11.07
C GLY A 123 5.06 -11.46 9.94
N GLY A 124 4.87 -11.02 8.71
CA GLY A 124 5.70 -11.44 7.56
C GLY A 124 7.20 -11.11 7.76
N ILE A 125 8.09 -11.96 7.26
CA ILE A 125 9.56 -11.83 7.44
C ILE A 125 10.08 -10.47 7.00
N TRP A 126 9.58 -9.93 5.89
CA TRP A 126 10.00 -8.63 5.40
C TRP A 126 9.57 -7.49 6.32
N ILE A 127 8.45 -7.67 7.03
CA ILE A 127 7.92 -6.68 7.97
C ILE A 127 8.79 -6.63 9.22
N ASP A 128 9.25 -7.77 9.71
CA ASP A 128 10.19 -7.83 10.83
C ASP A 128 11.52 -7.15 10.47
N SER A 129 12.02 -7.36 9.25
CA SER A 129 13.20 -6.68 8.75
C SER A 129 12.96 -5.17 8.64
N PHE A 130 11.83 -4.73 8.10
CA PHE A 130 11.46 -3.33 8.00
C PHE A 130 11.29 -2.67 9.39
N ALA A 131 10.62 -3.33 10.33
CA ALA A 131 10.48 -2.83 11.70
C ALA A 131 11.85 -2.73 12.40
N GLY A 132 12.80 -3.60 12.05
CA GLY A 132 14.19 -3.53 12.51
C GLY A 132 14.92 -2.25 12.06
N GLU A 133 14.62 -1.74 10.87
CA GLU A 133 15.16 -0.46 10.40
C GLU A 133 14.60 0.75 11.19
N LEU A 134 13.39 0.60 11.78
CA LEU A 134 12.75 1.63 12.59
C LEU A 134 13.13 1.57 14.09
N ARG A 135 14.13 0.75 14.47
CA ARG A 135 14.53 0.48 15.86
C ARG A 135 14.86 1.73 16.69
N ILE A 136 15.20 2.84 16.04
CA ILE A 136 15.46 4.12 16.71
C ILE A 136 14.25 4.60 17.52
N TYR A 137 13.03 4.25 17.09
CA TYR A 137 11.78 4.58 17.78
C TYR A 137 11.25 3.45 18.68
N ASN A 138 12.02 2.36 18.85
CA ASN A 138 11.63 1.19 19.63
C ASN A 138 10.18 0.74 19.36
N PRO A 139 9.84 0.35 18.12
CA PRO A 139 8.47 0.09 17.71
C PRO A 139 7.83 -1.07 18.50
N ILE A 140 6.60 -0.87 18.96
CA ILE A 140 5.79 -1.90 19.60
C ILE A 140 5.05 -2.66 18.52
N HIS A 141 5.61 -3.81 18.13
CA HIS A 141 5.00 -4.63 17.07
C HIS A 141 3.87 -5.50 17.64
N ILE A 142 2.66 -5.34 17.13
CA ILE A 142 1.45 -6.06 17.50
C ILE A 142 0.97 -6.91 16.31
N TYR A 143 0.64 -8.16 16.60
CA TYR A 143 0.12 -9.06 15.57
C TYR A 143 -1.30 -8.69 15.17
N ASP A 144 -1.61 -8.73 13.86
CA ASP A 144 -2.95 -8.39 13.34
C ASP A 144 -4.01 -9.34 13.88
N LYS A 145 -5.04 -8.78 14.52
CA LYS A 145 -6.13 -9.55 15.16
C LYS A 145 -6.95 -10.35 14.16
N PHE A 146 -7.14 -9.85 12.93
CA PHE A 146 -7.87 -10.58 11.90
C PHE A 146 -7.12 -11.87 11.51
N HIS A 147 -5.79 -11.76 11.31
CA HIS A 147 -4.94 -12.92 11.01
C HIS A 147 -4.86 -13.90 12.18
N LEU A 148 -4.85 -13.42 13.42
CA LEU A 148 -4.95 -14.25 14.61
C LEU A 148 -6.25 -15.07 14.63
N VAL A 149 -7.39 -14.41 14.43
CA VAL A 149 -8.70 -15.09 14.38
C VAL A 149 -8.73 -16.15 13.29
N LYS A 150 -8.25 -15.80 12.10
CA LYS A 150 -8.18 -16.71 10.94
C LYS A 150 -7.31 -17.93 11.24
N ALA A 151 -6.15 -17.75 11.88
CA ALA A 151 -5.27 -18.83 12.30
C ALA A 151 -5.94 -19.76 13.32
N ILE A 152 -6.59 -19.21 14.35
CA ILE A 152 -7.30 -19.99 15.36
C ILE A 152 -8.45 -20.79 14.75
N VAL A 153 -9.21 -20.22 13.83
CA VAL A 153 -10.29 -20.91 13.10
C VAL A 153 -9.73 -22.07 12.27
N GLU A 154 -8.62 -21.85 11.58
CA GLU A 154 -7.95 -22.93 10.80
C GLU A 154 -7.41 -24.03 11.70
N ILE A 155 -6.77 -23.71 12.82
CA ILE A 155 -6.23 -24.68 13.78
C ILE A 155 -7.36 -25.51 14.40
N SER A 156 -8.41 -24.87 14.83
CA SER A 156 -9.53 -25.50 15.54
C SER A 156 -10.45 -26.33 14.63
N LYS A 157 -10.54 -26.01 13.33
CA LYS A 157 -11.52 -26.60 12.41
C LYS A 157 -12.96 -26.62 12.99
N LYS A 158 -13.38 -25.53 13.61
CA LYS A 158 -14.66 -25.35 14.29
C LYS A 158 -14.82 -26.12 15.62
N ASP A 159 -13.78 -26.77 16.12
CA ASP A 159 -13.78 -27.30 17.48
C ASP A 159 -13.74 -26.12 18.48
N LYS A 160 -14.89 -25.88 19.12
CA LYS A 160 -15.05 -24.77 20.07
C LYS A 160 -14.15 -24.94 21.32
N GLY A 161 -13.82 -26.17 21.71
CA GLY A 161 -12.95 -26.46 22.84
C GLY A 161 -11.53 -26.02 22.56
N ILE A 162 -10.99 -26.40 21.41
CA ILE A 162 -9.65 -25.96 20.96
C ILE A 162 -9.60 -24.45 20.81
N SER A 163 -10.56 -23.84 20.12
CA SER A 163 -10.61 -22.40 19.93
C SER A 163 -10.62 -21.64 21.26
N LYS A 164 -11.49 -22.04 22.20
CA LYS A 164 -11.59 -21.42 23.53
C LYS A 164 -10.31 -21.53 24.34
N ASN A 165 -9.63 -22.68 24.26
CA ASN A 165 -8.36 -22.89 24.96
C ASN A 165 -7.25 -22.02 24.37
N LEU A 166 -7.12 -21.93 23.02
CA LEU A 166 -6.13 -21.08 22.39
C LEU A 166 -6.29 -19.62 22.78
N TYR A 167 -7.52 -19.07 22.72
CA TYR A 167 -7.77 -17.69 23.16
C TYR A 167 -7.42 -17.51 24.65
N ARG A 168 -7.83 -18.41 25.51
CA ARG A 168 -7.56 -18.34 26.96
C ARG A 168 -6.06 -18.36 27.25
N TRP A 169 -5.27 -19.22 26.58
CA TRP A 169 -3.84 -19.29 26.80
C TRP A 169 -3.11 -18.04 26.31
N LEU A 170 -3.53 -17.50 25.17
CA LEU A 170 -2.99 -16.26 24.63
C LEU A 170 -3.33 -15.05 25.52
N GLU A 171 -4.56 -14.95 26.01
CA GLU A 171 -5.02 -13.86 26.87
C GLU A 171 -4.38 -13.90 28.26
N LYS A 172 -4.24 -15.09 28.85
CA LYS A 172 -3.73 -15.28 30.23
C LYS A 172 -2.21 -15.47 30.31
N ASP A 173 -1.48 -15.24 29.24
CA ASP A 173 -0.02 -15.42 29.19
C ASP A 173 0.44 -16.83 29.56
N ASN A 174 -0.22 -17.83 29.04
CA ASN A 174 0.10 -19.21 29.31
C ASN A 174 0.82 -19.88 28.14
N PHE A 175 2.08 -19.46 27.92
CA PHE A 175 2.91 -20.00 26.85
C PHE A 175 3.17 -21.50 26.99
N ALA A 176 3.40 -21.98 28.20
CA ALA A 176 3.69 -23.39 28.45
C ALA A 176 2.55 -24.32 27.98
N GLU A 177 1.31 -23.95 28.23
CA GLU A 177 0.16 -24.72 27.76
C GLU A 177 0.00 -24.68 26.24
N LEU A 178 0.30 -23.52 25.63
CA LEU A 178 0.27 -23.36 24.18
C LEU A 178 1.35 -24.24 23.51
N GLU A 179 2.55 -24.26 24.07
CA GLU A 179 3.66 -25.09 23.61
C GLU A 179 3.37 -26.59 23.79
N ASN A 180 2.90 -27.00 24.97
CA ASN A 180 2.48 -28.36 25.24
C ASN A 180 1.37 -28.85 24.29
N PHE A 181 0.40 -27.97 24.04
CA PHE A 181 -0.63 -28.27 23.04
C PHE A 181 -0.02 -28.47 21.65
N TYR A 182 0.93 -27.65 21.23
CA TYR A 182 1.59 -27.77 19.93
C TYR A 182 2.36 -29.08 19.81
N GLU A 183 3.13 -29.47 20.81
CA GLU A 183 3.89 -30.72 20.81
C GLU A 183 2.97 -31.93 20.59
N ASN A 184 1.84 -31.99 21.34
CA ASN A 184 0.84 -33.03 21.15
C ASN A 184 0.07 -32.93 19.81
N PHE A 185 -0.08 -31.69 19.28
CA PHE A 185 -0.83 -31.44 18.06
C PHE A 185 -0.06 -31.82 16.82
N LYS A 186 1.25 -31.59 16.79
CA LYS A 186 2.10 -31.90 15.63
C LYS A 186 2.25 -33.40 15.39
N GLU A 187 2.18 -34.23 16.44
CA GLU A 187 2.31 -35.69 16.35
C GLU A 187 1.04 -36.38 15.82
N LYS A 188 -0.10 -35.68 15.79
CA LYS A 188 -1.36 -36.26 15.33
C LYS A 188 -1.35 -36.46 13.81
N GLU A 189 -1.56 -37.69 13.35
CA GLU A 189 -1.63 -38.05 11.92
C GLU A 189 -2.79 -37.39 11.18
N ASN A 190 -3.93 -37.19 11.87
CA ASN A 190 -5.14 -36.59 11.30
C ASN A 190 -5.11 -35.07 11.21
N VAL A 191 -4.01 -34.43 11.59
CA VAL A 191 -3.81 -32.98 11.50
C VAL A 191 -3.06 -32.63 10.22
N SER A 192 -3.67 -31.80 9.36
CA SER A 192 -3.03 -31.37 8.13
C SER A 192 -1.78 -30.51 8.38
N GLN A 193 -0.81 -30.58 7.47
CA GLN A 193 0.42 -29.80 7.55
C GLN A 193 0.15 -28.31 7.71
N ARG A 194 -0.83 -27.76 7.00
CA ARG A 194 -1.25 -26.37 7.10
C ARG A 194 -1.65 -25.97 8.53
N ARG A 195 -2.39 -26.84 9.24
CA ARG A 195 -2.78 -26.56 10.64
C ARG A 195 -1.57 -26.57 11.58
N LYS A 196 -0.64 -27.48 11.37
CA LYS A 196 0.63 -27.55 12.13
C LYS A 196 1.45 -26.28 11.92
N GLU A 197 1.53 -25.78 10.70
CA GLU A 197 2.20 -24.53 10.35
C GLU A 197 1.54 -23.32 10.99
N GLN A 198 0.20 -23.23 10.97
CA GLN A 198 -0.53 -22.15 11.64
C GLN A 198 -0.27 -22.16 13.17
N MET A 199 -0.23 -23.34 13.79
CA MET A 199 0.06 -23.44 15.22
C MET A 199 1.50 -23.02 15.55
N LYS A 200 2.48 -23.46 14.72
CA LYS A 200 3.88 -23.04 14.83
C LYS A 200 4.02 -21.50 14.68
N MET A 201 3.25 -20.92 13.75
CA MET A 201 3.22 -19.46 13.56
C MET A 201 2.71 -18.75 14.81
N LEU A 202 1.65 -19.23 15.48
CA LEU A 202 1.16 -18.65 16.73
C LEU A 202 2.23 -18.63 17.81
N LEU A 203 3.03 -19.72 17.95
CA LEU A 203 4.15 -19.76 18.88
C LEU A 203 5.23 -18.73 18.54
N ASN A 204 5.63 -18.69 17.27
CA ASN A 204 6.66 -17.76 16.80
C ASN A 204 6.27 -16.28 16.96
N GLN A 205 4.98 -15.97 16.89
CA GLN A 205 4.46 -14.60 17.01
C GLN A 205 3.87 -14.32 18.40
N TYR A 206 4.11 -15.21 19.38
CA TYR A 206 3.48 -15.15 20.68
C TYR A 206 3.56 -13.78 21.36
N GLU A 207 4.76 -13.22 21.45
CA GLU A 207 4.97 -11.90 22.08
C GLU A 207 4.21 -10.78 21.40
N LYS A 208 4.14 -10.79 20.05
CA LYS A 208 3.38 -9.80 19.30
C LYS A 208 1.87 -9.98 19.48
N ILE A 209 1.41 -11.24 19.60
CA ILE A 209 0.00 -11.56 19.87
C ILE A 209 -0.38 -11.15 21.28
N ARG A 210 0.50 -11.36 22.26
CA ARG A 210 0.28 -10.96 23.66
C ARG A 210 0.01 -9.47 23.77
N ARG A 211 0.68 -8.65 23.00
CA ARG A 211 0.49 -7.18 22.99
C ARG A 211 -0.92 -6.75 22.59
N ILE A 212 -1.71 -7.59 21.91
CA ILE A 212 -3.14 -7.33 21.67
C ILE A 212 -3.92 -7.16 22.99
N TYR A 213 -3.49 -7.85 24.04
CA TYR A 213 -4.17 -7.88 25.35
C TYR A 213 -3.49 -7.01 26.42
N THR A 214 -2.25 -6.62 26.20
CA THR A 214 -1.43 -5.95 27.21
C THR A 214 -1.04 -4.51 26.86
N GLU A 215 -1.07 -4.13 25.58
CA GLU A 215 -0.75 -2.75 25.18
C GLU A 215 -1.97 -1.85 25.37
N GLU A 216 -1.87 -0.89 26.26
CA GLU A 216 -2.95 0.03 26.64
C GLU A 216 -3.38 0.94 25.46
N ASP A 217 -2.40 1.31 24.64
CA ASP A 217 -2.63 2.18 23.49
C ASP A 217 -3.08 1.42 22.22
N TYR A 218 -3.37 0.11 22.33
CA TYR A 218 -3.82 -0.67 21.20
C TYR A 218 -5.29 -0.37 20.85
N ILE A 219 -5.54 0.26 19.72
CA ILE A 219 -6.86 0.65 19.22
C ILE A 219 -7.46 -0.33 18.18
N GLY A 220 -6.85 -1.49 18.02
CA GLY A 220 -7.18 -2.46 16.97
C GLY A 220 -6.45 -2.19 15.66
N SER A 221 -6.22 -3.25 14.88
CA SER A 221 -5.61 -3.15 13.55
C SER A 221 -6.63 -2.72 12.49
N ARG A 222 -6.16 -1.95 11.51
CA ARG A 222 -6.89 -1.54 10.31
C ARG A 222 -6.25 -2.08 9.02
N THR A 223 -5.27 -2.91 9.16
CA THR A 223 -4.43 -3.43 8.08
C THR A 223 -5.26 -4.06 6.95
N GLU A 224 -6.13 -5.01 7.27
CA GLU A 224 -6.97 -5.70 6.28
C GLU A 224 -7.92 -4.74 5.54
N ALA A 225 -8.54 -3.78 6.27
CA ALA A 225 -9.41 -2.78 5.66
C ALA A 225 -8.64 -1.87 4.69
N LEU A 226 -7.44 -1.44 5.06
CA LEU A 226 -6.58 -0.61 4.22
C LEU A 226 -6.10 -1.36 2.98
N VAL A 227 -5.62 -2.61 3.14
CA VAL A 227 -5.23 -3.44 2.00
C VAL A 227 -6.41 -3.66 1.06
N SER A 228 -7.57 -4.02 1.58
CA SER A 228 -8.77 -4.25 0.78
C SER A 228 -9.20 -3.01 0.00
N HIS A 229 -9.27 -1.86 0.64
CA HIS A 229 -9.82 -0.64 0.04
C HIS A 229 -8.82 0.12 -0.82
N GLU A 230 -7.56 0.16 -0.44
CA GLU A 230 -6.54 0.99 -1.09
C GLU A 230 -5.62 0.21 -2.03
N CYS A 231 -5.44 -1.10 -1.80
CA CYS A 231 -4.57 -1.95 -2.59
C CYS A 231 -5.37 -2.96 -3.44
N SER A 232 -6.00 -3.96 -2.80
CA SER A 232 -6.62 -5.10 -3.48
C SER A 232 -7.74 -4.69 -4.43
N ARG A 233 -8.57 -3.73 -4.05
CA ARG A 233 -9.64 -3.19 -4.90
C ARG A 233 -9.16 -2.80 -6.29
N PHE A 234 -7.96 -2.27 -6.40
CA PHE A 234 -7.40 -1.76 -7.65
C PHE A 234 -6.49 -2.76 -8.36
N LEU A 235 -5.88 -3.68 -7.62
CA LEU A 235 -4.79 -4.52 -8.10
C LEU A 235 -5.17 -6.00 -8.23
N SER A 236 -5.81 -6.59 -7.24
CA SER A 236 -6.02 -8.04 -7.17
C SER A 236 -7.49 -8.49 -7.15
N SER A 237 -8.44 -7.64 -6.73
CA SER A 237 -9.86 -7.99 -6.54
C SER A 237 -10.60 -8.50 -7.79
N ARG A 238 -10.02 -8.32 -8.97
CA ARG A 238 -10.53 -8.87 -10.24
C ARG A 238 -9.40 -9.60 -10.96
N PRO A 239 -9.69 -10.58 -11.85
CA PRO A 239 -8.67 -11.22 -12.66
C PRO A 239 -7.90 -10.22 -13.51
N LYS A 240 -6.75 -9.79 -13.03
CA LYS A 240 -5.86 -8.83 -13.67
C LYS A 240 -4.44 -9.37 -13.62
N ALA A 241 -3.68 -9.19 -14.70
CA ALA A 241 -2.26 -9.46 -14.74
C ALA A 241 -1.52 -8.24 -15.29
N PHE A 242 -0.55 -7.76 -14.55
CA PHE A 242 0.22 -6.56 -14.90
C PHE A 242 1.62 -6.92 -15.41
N SER A 243 2.19 -6.12 -16.30
CA SER A 243 3.63 -6.17 -16.53
C SER A 243 4.37 -5.57 -15.33
N ARG A 244 5.62 -6.02 -15.07
CA ARG A 244 6.43 -5.48 -13.97
C ARG A 244 6.56 -3.95 -14.01
N ARG A 245 6.66 -3.40 -15.21
CA ARG A 245 6.68 -1.94 -15.42
C ARG A 245 5.41 -1.26 -14.90
N LYS A 246 4.22 -1.79 -15.25
CA LYS A 246 2.93 -1.23 -14.82
C LYS A 246 2.73 -1.33 -13.29
N ILE A 247 3.34 -2.31 -12.63
CA ILE A 247 3.25 -2.45 -11.18
C ILE A 247 3.89 -1.26 -10.46
N LYS A 248 5.08 -0.83 -10.88
CA LYS A 248 5.76 0.36 -10.33
C LYS A 248 4.90 1.63 -10.49
N ALA A 249 4.39 1.86 -11.70
CA ALA A 249 3.52 2.99 -11.97
C ALA A 249 2.22 2.96 -11.14
N ARG A 250 1.66 1.76 -10.93
CA ARG A 250 0.46 1.57 -10.10
C ARG A 250 0.75 1.85 -8.63
N ALA A 251 1.87 1.39 -8.09
CA ALA A 251 2.27 1.65 -6.72
C ALA A 251 2.26 3.16 -6.44
N LEU A 252 2.94 3.93 -7.28
CA LEU A 252 3.04 5.37 -7.14
C LEU A 252 1.69 6.07 -7.32
N TYR A 253 0.92 5.68 -8.34
CA TYR A 253 -0.43 6.21 -8.57
C TYR A 253 -1.35 6.00 -7.36
N HIS A 254 -1.33 4.78 -6.77
CA HIS A 254 -2.19 4.48 -5.62
C HIS A 254 -1.68 5.14 -4.34
N THR A 255 -0.38 5.31 -4.17
CA THR A 255 0.18 6.13 -3.09
C THR A 255 -0.37 7.56 -3.13
N PHE A 256 -0.31 8.22 -4.28
CA PHE A 256 -0.88 9.55 -4.42
C PHE A 256 -2.39 9.57 -4.23
N PHE A 257 -3.11 8.59 -4.77
CA PHE A 257 -4.56 8.51 -4.62
C PHE A 257 -4.98 8.30 -3.15
N ALA A 258 -4.26 7.47 -2.40
CA ALA A 258 -4.53 7.20 -0.99
C ALA A 258 -4.36 8.45 -0.11
N ASN A 259 -3.37 9.31 -0.43
CA ASN A 259 -3.03 10.48 0.37
C ASN A 259 -3.80 11.74 -0.04
N TYR A 260 -4.00 11.94 -1.33
CA TYR A 260 -4.59 13.18 -1.86
C TYR A 260 -6.02 13.01 -2.37
N GLY A 261 -6.50 11.77 -2.48
CA GLY A 261 -7.87 11.46 -2.87
C GLY A 261 -8.24 12.09 -4.22
N LYS A 262 -9.19 13.03 -4.18
CA LYS A 262 -9.67 13.75 -5.36
C LYS A 262 -8.80 14.95 -5.74
N ASN A 263 -7.92 15.42 -4.85
CA ASN A 263 -7.01 16.54 -5.13
C ASN A 263 -5.81 16.06 -5.97
N ARG A 264 -6.08 15.68 -7.19
CA ARG A 264 -5.09 15.16 -8.13
C ARG A 264 -4.10 16.21 -8.58
N GLU A 265 -4.48 17.48 -8.58
CA GLU A 265 -3.62 18.60 -8.96
C GLU A 265 -2.40 18.67 -8.04
N LYS A 266 -2.62 18.67 -6.71
CA LYS A 266 -1.53 18.68 -5.74
C LYS A 266 -0.62 17.45 -5.89
N ALA A 267 -1.19 16.27 -6.15
CA ALA A 267 -0.42 15.07 -6.39
C ALA A 267 0.49 15.17 -7.63
N TYR A 268 -0.02 15.77 -8.70
CA TYR A 268 0.76 16.00 -9.92
C TYR A 268 1.85 17.05 -9.74
N GLU A 269 1.56 18.16 -9.09
CA GLU A 269 2.56 19.20 -8.79
C GLU A 269 3.74 18.63 -8.00
N LEU A 270 3.47 17.84 -6.95
CA LEU A 270 4.50 17.21 -6.13
C LEU A 270 5.34 16.21 -6.92
N TYR A 271 4.71 15.42 -7.78
CA TYR A 271 5.44 14.47 -8.62
C TYR A 271 6.35 15.17 -9.63
N PHE A 272 5.88 16.24 -10.25
CA PHE A 272 6.63 16.97 -11.28
C PHE A 272 7.61 17.98 -10.72
N SER A 273 7.42 18.50 -9.52
CA SER A 273 8.37 19.43 -8.89
C SER A 273 9.77 18.83 -8.73
N GLY A 274 9.88 17.50 -8.65
CA GLY A 274 11.15 16.78 -8.62
C GLY A 274 11.80 16.47 -9.98
N LYS A 275 11.03 16.57 -11.10
CA LYS A 275 11.49 16.13 -12.44
C LYS A 275 11.46 17.26 -13.50
N ARG A 276 11.77 18.46 -13.11
CA ARG A 276 11.49 19.69 -13.87
C ARG A 276 12.20 19.90 -15.21
N THR A 277 13.10 19.03 -15.68
CA THR A 277 13.95 19.41 -16.83
C THR A 277 13.79 18.60 -18.10
N SER A 278 13.58 17.29 -18.08
CA SER A 278 13.60 16.53 -19.34
C SER A 278 12.24 16.08 -19.87
N SER A 279 11.26 15.92 -18.98
CA SER A 279 9.94 15.39 -19.35
C SER A 279 8.93 16.46 -19.76
N LEU A 280 9.03 17.66 -19.20
CA LEU A 280 8.19 18.80 -19.59
C LEU A 280 8.58 19.35 -20.96
N GLU A 281 9.87 19.38 -21.29
CA GLU A 281 10.33 19.77 -22.63
C GLU A 281 9.81 18.81 -23.70
N LYS A 282 9.82 17.50 -23.42
CA LYS A 282 9.24 16.49 -24.33
C LYS A 282 7.72 16.58 -24.45
N VAL A 283 7.02 17.00 -23.39
CA VAL A 283 5.57 17.23 -23.42
C VAL A 283 5.23 18.47 -24.23
N ILE A 284 6.01 19.54 -24.06
CA ILE A 284 5.86 20.78 -24.84
C ILE A 284 6.17 20.53 -26.32
N GLU A 285 7.16 19.70 -26.63
CA GLU A 285 7.46 19.27 -27.99
C GLU A 285 6.33 18.43 -28.60
N MET A 286 5.67 17.56 -27.82
CA MET A 286 4.51 16.80 -28.27
C MET A 286 3.25 17.67 -28.42
N GLU A 287 3.07 18.73 -27.63
CA GLU A 287 1.99 19.70 -27.81
C GLU A 287 2.13 20.54 -29.09
N ARG A 288 3.34 20.69 -29.63
CA ARG A 288 3.59 21.33 -30.93
C ARG A 288 3.31 20.42 -32.14
N LEU A 289 3.22 19.10 -31.93
CA LEU A 289 2.90 18.14 -33.00
C LEU A 289 1.56 18.40 -33.72
N PRO A 290 0.46 18.83 -33.08
CA PRO A 290 -0.78 19.20 -33.76
C PRO A 290 -0.64 20.42 -34.69
N GLU A 291 0.20 21.39 -34.34
CA GLU A 291 0.47 22.56 -35.17
C GLU A 291 1.23 22.17 -36.44
N ILE A 292 2.20 21.28 -36.32
CA ILE A 292 2.94 20.76 -37.48
C ILE A 292 2.05 19.93 -38.42
N VAL A 293 1.09 19.17 -37.87
CA VAL A 293 0.13 18.39 -38.69
C VAL A 293 -0.84 19.28 -39.45
N ASN A 294 -1.24 20.42 -38.86
CA ASN A 294 -2.14 21.38 -39.53
C ASN A 294 -1.45 22.20 -40.63
N GLU A 295 -0.16 22.49 -40.50
CA GLU A 295 0.59 23.22 -41.51
C GLU A 295 0.92 22.39 -42.74
N THR A 296 1.08 21.08 -42.62
CA THR A 296 1.53 20.25 -43.74
C THR A 296 0.41 19.56 -44.53
N GLY A 297 -0.84 19.53 -44.02
CA GLY A 297 -1.98 18.90 -44.66
C GLY A 297 -1.80 17.41 -45.01
N LYS A 298 -0.71 16.80 -44.59
CA LYS A 298 -0.37 15.39 -44.84
C LYS A 298 -0.61 14.56 -43.61
N SER A 299 -1.45 13.53 -43.75
CA SER A 299 -1.62 12.49 -42.72
C SER A 299 -0.25 11.91 -42.40
N THR A 300 0.34 12.32 -41.27
CA THR A 300 1.59 11.77 -40.80
C THR A 300 1.34 10.32 -40.39
N ASN A 301 2.03 9.41 -41.04
CA ASN A 301 2.11 8.00 -40.67
C ASN A 301 2.83 7.87 -39.34
N ILE A 302 2.14 8.05 -38.23
CA ILE A 302 2.69 7.79 -36.91
C ILE A 302 2.70 6.27 -36.71
N PRO A 303 3.86 5.61 -36.69
CA PRO A 303 3.94 4.13 -36.62
C PRO A 303 3.20 3.54 -35.43
N TYR A 304 3.04 4.31 -34.35
CA TYR A 304 2.33 3.95 -33.12
C TYR A 304 0.82 3.72 -33.31
N LEU A 305 0.21 4.24 -34.37
CA LEU A 305 -1.22 4.09 -34.64
C LEU A 305 -1.55 2.82 -35.41
N ARG A 306 -0.59 2.03 -35.87
CA ARG A 306 -0.77 0.82 -36.68
C ARG A 306 -0.71 -0.52 -35.94
N GLY A 307 -0.37 -0.57 -34.68
CA GLY A 307 -0.25 -1.82 -33.92
C GLY A 307 -1.38 -2.02 -32.92
N GLY A 308 -1.80 -3.27 -32.65
CA GLY A 308 -2.95 -3.73 -31.86
C GLY A 308 -3.43 -2.88 -30.68
N GLU A 309 -4.57 -3.20 -30.12
CA GLU A 309 -5.31 -2.46 -29.07
C GLU A 309 -4.41 -1.91 -27.94
N CYS A 310 -4.18 -0.61 -27.94
CA CYS A 310 -3.50 0.13 -26.89
C CYS A 310 -4.43 1.25 -26.42
N PRO A 311 -4.71 1.40 -25.13
CA PRO A 311 -5.60 2.45 -24.58
C PRO A 311 -5.19 3.87 -25.00
N ILE A 312 -3.91 4.12 -25.24
CA ILE A 312 -3.39 5.39 -25.74
C ILE A 312 -3.84 5.63 -27.20
N ARG A 313 -3.98 4.57 -28.00
CA ARG A 313 -4.41 4.66 -29.39
C ARG A 313 -5.88 5.08 -29.51
N GLU A 314 -6.75 4.60 -28.63
CA GLU A 314 -8.16 5.01 -28.60
C GLU A 314 -8.27 6.49 -28.23
N VAL A 315 -7.54 6.91 -27.20
CA VAL A 315 -7.49 8.32 -26.78
C VAL A 315 -6.93 9.22 -27.89
N LEU A 316 -5.86 8.81 -28.56
CA LEU A 316 -5.30 9.56 -29.69
C LEU A 316 -6.20 9.56 -30.91
N LYS A 317 -6.99 8.49 -31.17
CA LYS A 317 -8.02 8.46 -32.21
C LYS A 317 -9.18 9.37 -31.88
N GLU A 318 -9.66 9.37 -30.64
CA GLU A 318 -10.72 10.26 -30.18
C GLU A 318 -10.30 11.74 -30.27
N ILE A 319 -9.05 12.06 -29.93
CA ILE A 319 -8.49 13.41 -30.11
C ILE A 319 -8.40 13.80 -31.57
N SER A 320 -8.00 12.88 -32.46
CA SER A 320 -7.86 13.15 -33.90
C SER A 320 -9.20 13.23 -34.63
N GLN A 321 -10.24 12.61 -34.08
CA GLN A 321 -11.61 12.60 -34.66
C GLN A 321 -12.51 13.65 -34.04
N SER A 322 -12.24 14.14 -32.86
CA SER A 322 -12.94 15.26 -32.26
C SER A 322 -12.50 16.54 -32.99
N LYS A 323 -13.37 17.01 -33.91
CA LYS A 323 -13.31 18.38 -34.45
C LYS A 323 -13.57 19.41 -33.36
N ILE A 324 -12.77 19.38 -32.29
CA ILE A 324 -12.77 20.34 -31.19
C ILE A 324 -11.47 21.15 -31.33
N PHE A 325 -11.52 22.05 -32.28
CA PHE A 325 -10.72 23.26 -32.30
C PHE A 325 -11.68 24.46 -32.48
#